data_6bace1af0d9a308da780d30537949eac
#
_entry.id   6bace1af0d9a308da780d30537949eac
#
_cell.length_a   1.000
_cell.length_b   1.000
_cell.length_c   1.000
_cell.angle_alpha   90.00
_cell.angle_beta   90.00
_cell.angle_gamma   90.00
#
_symmetry.space_group_name_H-M   'P 1'
#
loop_
_entity.id
_entity.type
_entity.pdbx_description
1 polymer ?
#
loop_
_entity_poly.entity_id
_entity_poly.type
_entity_poly.pdbx_seq_one_letter_code
_entity_poly.pdbx_strand_id
1 'polypeptide(L)'
;MTPTSSDDYAENYDETLAQGLAVSGEDSSYFARGRVLWLRDCLQQLGEKPRAILDYGCGTGSTAPLFHELLGADVVVGLDSSAQLIERAHQKYGSERSRFLQIHQYQPIAQVDLAYCNGVFHHIPVSKRDQVVAYIARTLRPGGLFALWENNPWNPGTRYVMSRIPFDRDAVTLTAPETQRLLSTCGFEIVGTNFLFVFPRLFDWLRRIEPFMSRLPLGAQYLVLGRKP
;
A
#
# COMPACT_ATOMS: atom_id res chain seq x y z
N MET A 1 -19.05 17.97 -9.60
CA MET A 1 -19.18 17.01 -8.51
C MET A 1 -18.00 17.26 -7.58
N THR A 2 -18.26 17.58 -6.32
CA THR A 2 -17.22 17.67 -5.29
C THR A 2 -16.61 16.28 -5.13
N PRO A 3 -15.27 16.14 -5.07
CA PRO A 3 -14.66 14.86 -4.78
C PRO A 3 -15.18 14.40 -3.41
N THR A 4 -15.78 13.23 -3.36
CA THR A 4 -16.24 12.56 -2.14
C THR A 4 -15.04 12.45 -1.21
N SER A 5 -15.14 13.00 -0.01
CA SER A 5 -14.03 12.92 0.95
C SER A 5 -13.90 11.48 1.47
N SER A 6 -12.70 11.06 1.83
CA SER A 6 -12.49 9.75 2.47
C SER A 6 -13.29 9.57 3.77
N ASP A 7 -13.71 10.68 4.39
CA ASP A 7 -14.56 10.70 5.58
C ASP A 7 -16.00 10.20 5.29
N ASP A 8 -16.53 10.39 4.06
CA ASP A 8 -17.88 9.95 3.69
C ASP A 8 -18.03 8.41 3.72
N TYR A 9 -16.93 7.68 3.62
CA TYR A 9 -16.91 6.21 3.64
C TYR A 9 -16.31 5.63 4.91
N ALA A 10 -15.79 6.47 5.81
CA ALA A 10 -15.07 5.99 6.99
C ALA A 10 -15.93 5.09 7.88
N GLU A 11 -17.23 5.34 8.00
CA GLU A 11 -18.13 4.53 8.85
C GLU A 11 -18.27 3.09 8.38
N ASN A 12 -18.32 2.85 7.06
CA ASN A 12 -18.56 1.54 6.47
C ASN A 12 -17.37 1.04 5.65
N TYR A 13 -16.16 1.61 5.86
CA TYR A 13 -14.98 1.33 5.06
C TYR A 13 -14.64 -0.16 5.02
N ASP A 14 -14.51 -0.78 6.19
CA ASP A 14 -14.14 -2.20 6.30
C ASP A 14 -15.22 -3.14 5.73
N GLU A 15 -16.51 -2.82 5.92
CA GLU A 15 -17.61 -3.60 5.37
C GLU A 15 -17.70 -3.50 3.84
N THR A 16 -17.54 -2.30 3.32
CA THR A 16 -17.56 -2.04 1.87
C THR A 16 -16.40 -2.74 1.17
N LEU A 17 -15.22 -2.68 1.77
CA LEU A 17 -14.03 -3.38 1.27
C LEU A 17 -14.24 -4.90 1.32
N ALA A 18 -14.78 -5.43 2.42
CA ALA A 18 -15.07 -6.86 2.57
C ALA A 18 -16.05 -7.37 1.52
N GLN A 19 -17.13 -6.61 1.24
CA GLN A 19 -18.09 -6.94 0.19
C GLN A 19 -17.45 -6.98 -1.20
N GLY A 20 -16.57 -6.02 -1.52
CA GLY A 20 -15.85 -6.00 -2.78
C GLY A 20 -14.89 -7.21 -2.93
N LEU A 21 -14.19 -7.56 -1.86
CA LEU A 21 -13.22 -8.66 -1.84
C LEU A 21 -13.87 -10.05 -1.80
N ALA A 22 -15.15 -10.17 -1.42
CA ALA A 22 -15.85 -11.45 -1.29
C ALA A 22 -15.77 -12.33 -2.56
N VAL A 23 -15.66 -11.71 -3.74
CA VAL A 23 -15.51 -12.41 -5.02
C VAL A 23 -14.21 -13.23 -5.10
N SER A 24 -13.15 -12.78 -4.42
CA SER A 24 -11.88 -13.51 -4.34
C SER A 24 -11.93 -14.72 -3.40
N GLY A 25 -12.95 -14.77 -2.53
CA GLY A 25 -13.08 -15.73 -1.43
C GLY A 25 -12.15 -15.45 -0.25
N GLU A 26 -11.46 -14.30 -0.25
CA GLU A 26 -10.50 -13.89 0.78
C GLU A 26 -10.92 -12.57 1.41
N ASP A 27 -10.44 -12.32 2.62
CA ASP A 27 -10.65 -11.08 3.36
C ASP A 27 -9.48 -10.09 3.19
N SER A 28 -9.65 -8.88 3.72
CA SER A 28 -8.63 -7.83 3.67
C SER A 28 -7.34 -8.22 4.41
N SER A 29 -7.44 -9.06 5.45
CA SER A 29 -6.29 -9.49 6.25
C SER A 29 -5.38 -10.45 5.48
N TYR A 30 -5.95 -11.31 4.65
CA TYR A 30 -5.21 -12.18 3.74
C TYR A 30 -4.32 -11.35 2.79
N PHE A 31 -4.90 -10.34 2.15
CA PHE A 31 -4.16 -9.48 1.23
C PHE A 31 -3.10 -8.62 1.95
N ALA A 32 -3.45 -8.04 3.11
CA ALA A 32 -2.50 -7.27 3.90
C ALA A 32 -1.29 -8.12 4.33
N ARG A 33 -1.55 -9.31 4.88
CA ARG A 33 -0.49 -10.23 5.29
C ARG A 33 0.36 -10.69 4.11
N GLY A 34 -0.27 -11.02 2.98
CA GLY A 34 0.42 -11.45 1.76
C GLY A 34 1.37 -10.38 1.22
N ARG A 35 0.94 -9.10 1.20
CA ARG A 35 1.80 -7.96 0.79
C ARG A 35 3.01 -7.80 1.72
N VAL A 36 2.79 -7.86 3.03
CA VAL A 36 3.89 -7.67 3.99
C VAL A 36 4.86 -8.85 3.97
N LEU A 37 4.37 -10.09 3.82
CA LEU A 37 5.22 -11.28 3.66
C LEU A 37 6.09 -11.19 2.40
N TRP A 38 5.50 -10.82 1.28
CA TRP A 38 6.26 -10.63 0.04
C TRP A 38 7.32 -9.52 0.16
N LEU A 39 6.92 -8.40 0.76
CA LEU A 39 7.85 -7.30 1.02
C LEU A 39 9.01 -7.73 1.93
N ARG A 40 8.73 -8.52 2.98
CA ARG A 40 9.77 -9.11 3.84
C ARG A 40 10.78 -9.90 3.01
N ASP A 41 10.29 -10.76 2.12
CA ASP A 41 11.16 -11.61 1.31
C ASP A 41 12.01 -10.76 0.33
N CYS A 42 11.44 -9.71 -0.26
CA CYS A 42 12.20 -8.74 -1.05
C CYS A 42 13.28 -8.02 -0.21
N LEU A 43 12.92 -7.56 0.99
CA LEU A 43 13.87 -6.89 1.90
C LEU A 43 14.99 -7.81 2.34
N GLN A 44 14.70 -9.07 2.63
CA GLN A 44 15.70 -10.08 2.99
C GLN A 44 16.69 -10.33 1.84
N GLN A 45 16.21 -10.39 0.59
CA GLN A 45 17.08 -10.53 -0.59
C GLN A 45 18.00 -9.32 -0.78
N LEU A 46 17.57 -8.14 -0.35
CA LEU A 46 18.36 -6.89 -0.40
C LEU A 46 19.27 -6.72 0.83
N GLY A 47 19.16 -7.58 1.85
CA GLY A 47 19.88 -7.45 3.10
C GLY A 47 19.35 -6.31 3.99
N GLU A 48 18.14 -5.81 3.73
CA GLU A 48 17.53 -4.68 4.43
C GLU A 48 16.68 -5.12 5.63
N LYS A 49 16.75 -4.36 6.71
CA LYS A 49 15.99 -4.58 7.95
C LYS A 49 15.44 -3.23 8.44
N PRO A 50 14.33 -2.76 7.89
CA PRO A 50 13.75 -1.47 8.27
C PRO A 50 13.26 -1.50 9.72
N ARG A 51 13.66 -0.49 10.50
CA ARG A 51 13.29 -0.34 11.91
C ARG A 51 12.21 0.74 12.08
N ALA A 52 12.27 1.78 11.25
CA ALA A 52 11.28 2.86 11.20
C ALA A 52 10.49 2.79 9.89
N ILE A 53 9.17 2.57 9.99
CA ILE A 53 8.29 2.42 8.84
C ILE A 53 7.24 3.52 8.82
N LEU A 54 7.02 4.13 7.66
CA LEU A 54 5.92 5.02 7.36
C LEU A 54 4.86 4.25 6.54
N ASP A 55 3.61 4.26 6.98
CA ASP A 55 2.46 3.76 6.21
C ASP A 55 1.64 4.96 5.69
N TYR A 56 1.81 5.29 4.42
CA TYR A 56 1.14 6.42 3.80
C TYR A 56 -0.21 5.99 3.20
N GLY A 57 -1.30 6.61 3.69
CA GLY A 57 -2.66 6.16 3.43
C GLY A 57 -3.00 4.93 4.26
N CYS A 58 -2.69 4.97 5.57
CA CYS A 58 -2.81 3.82 6.46
C CYS A 58 -4.25 3.38 6.76
N GLY A 59 -5.25 4.20 6.39
CA GLY A 59 -6.65 3.93 6.69
C GLY A 59 -6.89 3.67 8.18
N THR A 60 -7.49 2.54 8.51
CA THR A 60 -7.77 2.10 9.90
C THR A 60 -6.54 1.54 10.64
N GLY A 61 -5.33 1.62 10.05
CA GLY A 61 -4.08 1.22 10.69
C GLY A 61 -3.83 -0.29 10.78
N SER A 62 -4.64 -1.10 10.11
CA SER A 62 -4.63 -2.57 10.23
C SER A 62 -3.32 -3.24 9.79
N THR A 63 -2.48 -2.56 9.03
CA THR A 63 -1.18 -3.09 8.57
C THR A 63 -0.07 -2.91 9.62
N ALA A 64 -0.20 -1.95 10.55
CA ALA A 64 0.85 -1.63 11.53
C ALA A 64 1.29 -2.83 12.40
N PRO A 65 0.38 -3.68 12.94
CA PRO A 65 0.78 -4.90 13.65
C PRO A 65 1.63 -5.85 12.80
N LEU A 66 1.34 -5.96 11.50
CA LEU A 66 2.08 -6.85 10.59
C LEU A 66 3.52 -6.34 10.36
N PHE A 67 3.74 -5.03 10.35
CA PHE A 67 5.09 -4.47 10.26
C PHE A 67 5.93 -4.83 11.49
N HIS A 68 5.35 -4.78 12.69
CA HIS A 68 6.04 -5.21 13.90
C HIS A 68 6.30 -6.71 13.90
N GLU A 69 5.28 -7.53 13.55
CA GLU A 69 5.35 -8.99 13.58
C GLU A 69 6.31 -9.53 12.51
N LEU A 70 6.16 -9.08 11.26
CA LEU A 70 6.79 -9.72 10.11
C LEU A 70 8.08 -9.05 9.64
N LEU A 71 8.22 -7.73 9.83
CA LEU A 71 9.40 -6.97 9.45
C LEU A 71 10.29 -6.62 10.63
N GLY A 72 9.81 -6.80 11.88
CA GLY A 72 10.55 -6.45 13.08
C GLY A 72 10.72 -4.94 13.27
N ALA A 73 9.77 -4.14 12.77
CA ALA A 73 9.80 -2.70 12.94
C ALA A 73 9.78 -2.29 14.41
N ASP A 74 10.60 -1.31 14.78
CA ASP A 74 10.58 -0.72 16.12
C ASP A 74 9.48 0.34 16.21
N VAL A 75 9.36 1.16 15.17
CA VAL A 75 8.42 2.28 15.12
C VAL A 75 7.65 2.26 13.80
N VAL A 76 6.34 2.44 13.88
CA VAL A 76 5.44 2.63 12.75
C VAL A 76 4.74 3.98 12.87
N VAL A 77 4.74 4.77 11.81
CA VAL A 77 3.96 6.00 11.70
C VAL A 77 2.96 5.81 10.56
N GLY A 78 1.68 5.74 10.89
CA GLY A 78 0.59 5.72 9.92
C GLY A 78 0.11 7.13 9.62
N LEU A 79 -0.02 7.47 8.34
CA LEU A 79 -0.54 8.74 7.87
C LEU A 79 -1.78 8.54 7.00
N ASP A 80 -2.83 9.31 7.26
CA ASP A 80 -4.01 9.36 6.39
C ASP A 80 -4.56 10.79 6.31
N SER A 81 -5.35 11.08 5.30
CA SER A 81 -6.05 12.36 5.15
C SER A 81 -7.30 12.45 6.03
N SER A 82 -7.96 11.32 6.29
CA SER A 82 -9.20 11.22 7.06
C SER A 82 -8.93 11.26 8.57
N ALA A 83 -9.49 12.25 9.24
CA ALA A 83 -9.43 12.36 10.69
C ALA A 83 -10.14 11.18 11.37
N GLN A 84 -11.26 10.70 10.80
CA GLN A 84 -12.04 9.60 11.36
C GLN A 84 -11.29 8.27 11.29
N LEU A 85 -10.61 7.98 10.16
CA LEU A 85 -9.79 6.78 10.01
C LEU A 85 -8.60 6.80 10.97
N ILE A 86 -7.95 7.95 11.13
CA ILE A 86 -6.84 8.15 12.07
C ILE A 86 -7.27 7.92 13.52
N GLU A 87 -8.44 8.45 13.91
CA GLU A 87 -8.99 8.23 15.25
C GLU A 87 -9.22 6.73 15.52
N ARG A 88 -9.83 6.00 14.56
CA ARG A 88 -10.02 4.55 14.66
C ARG A 88 -8.70 3.78 14.71
N ALA A 89 -7.73 4.17 13.86
CA ALA A 89 -6.42 3.56 13.86
C ALA A 89 -5.73 3.75 15.22
N HIS A 90 -5.82 4.94 15.79
CA HIS A 90 -5.26 5.25 17.11
C HIS A 90 -5.91 4.44 18.22
N GLN A 91 -7.25 4.38 18.25
CA GLN A 91 -8.00 3.61 19.25
C GLN A 91 -7.66 2.11 19.20
N LYS A 92 -7.51 1.55 17.99
CA LYS A 92 -7.34 0.10 17.82
C LYS A 92 -5.89 -0.36 17.88
N TYR A 93 -4.96 0.44 17.37
CA TYR A 93 -3.56 0.03 17.17
C TYR A 93 -2.54 1.05 17.71
N GLY A 94 -3.00 2.17 18.30
CA GLY A 94 -2.13 3.19 18.88
C GLY A 94 -1.30 2.63 20.05
N SER A 95 -0.01 2.96 20.08
CA SER A 95 0.93 2.54 21.13
C SER A 95 2.17 3.44 21.12
N GLU A 96 3.10 3.22 22.04
CA GLU A 96 4.41 3.90 22.00
C GLU A 96 5.19 3.60 20.71
N ARG A 97 4.92 2.44 20.08
CA ARG A 97 5.58 1.99 18.85
C ARG A 97 4.78 2.28 17.57
N SER A 98 3.49 2.61 17.69
CA SER A 98 2.60 2.88 16.57
C SER A 98 1.86 4.19 16.77
N ARG A 99 2.12 5.18 15.95
CA ARG A 99 1.48 6.50 15.98
C ARG A 99 0.73 6.73 14.66
N PHE A 100 -0.48 7.31 14.78
CA PHE A 100 -1.31 7.63 13.64
C PHE A 100 -1.61 9.12 13.63
N LEU A 101 -1.37 9.77 12.48
CA LEU A 101 -1.48 11.22 12.34
C LEU A 101 -2.13 11.57 11.00
N GLN A 102 -2.82 12.70 10.96
CA GLN A 102 -3.21 13.24 9.65
C GLN A 102 -1.96 13.72 8.89
N ILE A 103 -1.97 13.58 7.56
CA ILE A 103 -0.82 13.90 6.70
C ILE A 103 -0.26 15.30 6.98
N HIS A 104 -1.13 16.29 7.22
CA HIS A 104 -0.72 17.68 7.46
C HIS A 104 -0.06 17.90 8.83
N GLN A 105 -0.23 16.98 9.78
CA GLN A 105 0.37 17.05 11.12
C GLN A 105 1.79 16.47 11.15
N TYR A 106 2.18 15.70 10.13
CA TYR A 106 3.49 15.07 10.07
C TYR A 106 4.48 15.93 9.28
N GLN A 107 5.59 16.27 9.90
CA GLN A 107 6.70 16.92 9.21
C GLN A 107 7.63 15.84 8.63
N PRO A 108 7.84 15.82 7.30
CA PRO A 108 8.73 14.85 6.68
C PRO A 108 10.19 15.18 7.01
N ILE A 109 10.78 14.35 7.85
CA ILE A 109 12.19 14.37 8.19
C ILE A 109 12.81 13.03 7.77
N ALA A 110 14.02 13.06 7.24
CA ALA A 110 14.70 11.90 6.63
C ALA A 110 15.11 10.85 7.68
N GLN A 111 14.15 10.21 8.36
CA GLN A 111 14.36 9.25 9.46
C GLN A 111 13.73 7.87 9.21
N VAL A 112 12.95 7.72 8.13
CA VAL A 112 12.23 6.50 7.83
C VAL A 112 13.10 5.59 6.98
N ASP A 113 13.17 4.30 7.33
CA ASP A 113 13.90 3.30 6.55
C ASP A 113 13.06 2.80 5.36
N LEU A 114 11.75 2.62 5.58
CA LEU A 114 10.80 2.10 4.62
C LEU A 114 9.52 2.94 4.64
N ALA A 115 9.15 3.49 3.51
CA ALA A 115 7.81 3.99 3.27
C ALA A 115 6.99 2.89 2.58
N TYR A 116 5.79 2.66 3.07
CA TYR A 116 4.81 1.74 2.52
C TYR A 116 3.57 2.53 2.10
N CYS A 117 2.98 2.18 0.99
CA CYS A 117 1.72 2.76 0.52
C CYS A 117 0.95 1.68 -0.25
N ASN A 118 -0.33 1.51 0.06
CA ASN A 118 -1.15 0.50 -0.62
C ASN A 118 -2.52 1.05 -1.00
N GLY A 119 -2.83 1.01 -2.30
CA GLY A 119 -4.16 1.33 -2.79
C GLY A 119 -4.56 2.80 -2.58
N VAL A 120 -3.63 3.73 -2.72
CA VAL A 120 -3.86 5.17 -2.46
C VAL A 120 -3.71 6.00 -3.72
N PHE A 121 -2.72 5.69 -4.56
CA PHE A 121 -2.36 6.55 -5.68
C PHE A 121 -3.44 6.65 -6.74
N HIS A 122 -4.30 5.63 -6.87
CA HIS A 122 -5.44 5.69 -7.78
C HIS A 122 -6.54 6.67 -7.32
N HIS A 123 -6.54 7.11 -6.05
CA HIS A 123 -7.40 8.20 -5.55
C HIS A 123 -6.75 9.58 -5.67
N ILE A 124 -5.43 9.65 -5.91
CA ILE A 124 -4.73 10.91 -6.05
C ILE A 124 -4.86 11.43 -7.49
N PRO A 125 -5.32 12.67 -7.69
CA PRO A 125 -5.31 13.30 -9.02
C PRO A 125 -3.94 13.17 -9.69
N VAL A 126 -3.91 12.82 -10.96
CA VAL A 126 -2.67 12.56 -11.71
C VAL A 126 -1.67 13.72 -11.57
N SER A 127 -2.15 14.98 -11.60
CA SER A 127 -1.33 16.18 -11.45
C SER A 127 -0.73 16.42 -10.07
N LYS A 128 -1.08 15.57 -9.07
CA LYS A 128 -0.57 15.71 -7.69
C LYS A 128 0.28 14.52 -7.24
N ARG A 129 0.37 13.45 -8.06
CA ARG A 129 1.07 12.20 -7.69
C ARG A 129 2.56 12.41 -7.46
N ASP A 130 3.21 13.24 -8.29
CA ASP A 130 4.62 13.62 -8.15
C ASP A 130 4.89 14.36 -6.84
N GLN A 131 3.99 15.26 -6.43
CA GLN A 131 4.10 15.97 -5.16
C GLN A 131 4.01 15.02 -3.95
N VAL A 132 3.13 13.99 -4.03
CA VAL A 132 3.01 12.97 -2.99
C VAL A 132 4.26 12.09 -2.94
N VAL A 133 4.79 11.66 -4.09
CA VAL A 133 6.06 10.91 -4.13
C VAL A 133 7.21 11.75 -3.55
N ALA A 134 7.29 13.03 -3.91
CA ALA A 134 8.30 13.94 -3.35
C ALA A 134 8.14 14.14 -1.83
N TYR A 135 6.90 14.18 -1.32
CA TYR A 135 6.63 14.21 0.12
C TYR A 135 7.17 12.94 0.81
N ILE A 136 6.83 11.75 0.27
CA ILE A 136 7.31 10.46 0.79
C ILE A 136 8.85 10.39 0.72
N ALA A 137 9.45 10.84 -0.37
CA ALA A 137 10.90 10.88 -0.51
C ALA A 137 11.59 11.71 0.59
N ARG A 138 10.97 12.82 1.04
CA ARG A 138 11.52 13.63 2.14
C ARG A 138 11.45 12.93 3.51
N THR A 139 10.56 11.95 3.69
CA THR A 139 10.49 11.16 4.94
C THR A 139 11.58 10.12 5.03
N LEU A 140 12.00 9.58 3.87
CA LEU A 140 12.99 8.52 3.77
C LEU A 140 14.40 9.05 3.99
N ARG A 141 15.21 8.32 4.75
CA ARG A 141 16.66 8.53 4.79
C ARG A 141 17.31 8.23 3.42
N PRO A 142 18.52 8.71 3.13
CA PRO A 142 19.29 8.23 1.99
C PRO A 142 19.43 6.70 2.02
N GLY A 143 19.23 6.04 0.90
CA GLY A 143 19.19 4.57 0.79
C GLY A 143 17.89 3.93 1.25
N GLY A 144 16.94 4.70 1.84
CA GLY A 144 15.64 4.19 2.26
C GLY A 144 14.78 3.71 1.10
N LEU A 145 13.83 2.83 1.40
CA LEU A 145 12.99 2.16 0.38
C LEU A 145 11.56 2.68 0.38
N PHE A 146 10.97 2.75 -0.80
CA PHE A 146 9.54 3.00 -0.98
C PHE A 146 8.87 1.80 -1.63
N ALA A 147 7.97 1.14 -0.90
CA ALA A 147 7.14 0.04 -1.36
C ALA A 147 5.75 0.56 -1.73
N LEU A 148 5.51 0.76 -3.03
CA LEU A 148 4.22 1.22 -3.55
C LEU A 148 3.45 0.04 -4.12
N TRP A 149 2.32 -0.30 -3.47
CA TRP A 149 1.37 -1.30 -3.89
C TRP A 149 0.16 -0.65 -4.54
N GLU A 150 -0.23 -1.17 -5.70
CA GLU A 150 -1.43 -0.71 -6.41
C GLU A 150 -2.21 -1.86 -7.05
N ASN A 151 -3.47 -1.61 -7.32
CA ASN A 151 -4.35 -2.49 -8.05
C ASN A 151 -3.90 -2.61 -9.50
N ASN A 152 -3.80 -3.83 -10.04
CA ASN A 152 -3.37 -4.06 -11.40
C ASN A 152 -4.54 -3.87 -12.40
N PRO A 153 -4.56 -2.79 -13.20
CA PRO A 153 -5.66 -2.53 -14.13
C PRO A 153 -5.72 -3.52 -15.30
N TRP A 154 -4.67 -4.30 -15.54
CA TRP A 154 -4.67 -5.34 -16.56
C TRP A 154 -5.37 -6.62 -16.09
N ASN A 155 -5.51 -6.83 -14.79
CA ASN A 155 -6.20 -7.99 -14.23
C ASN A 155 -7.74 -7.78 -14.29
N PRO A 156 -8.50 -8.62 -15.00
CA PRO A 156 -9.94 -8.45 -15.14
C PRO A 156 -10.69 -8.63 -13.81
N GLY A 157 -10.19 -9.51 -12.92
CA GLY A 157 -10.76 -9.70 -11.59
C GLY A 157 -10.63 -8.45 -10.74
N THR A 158 -9.48 -7.78 -10.78
CA THR A 158 -9.27 -6.50 -10.09
C THR A 158 -10.23 -5.43 -10.59
N ARG A 159 -10.38 -5.28 -11.89
CA ARG A 159 -11.33 -4.32 -12.47
C ARG A 159 -12.77 -4.60 -12.03
N TYR A 160 -13.15 -5.88 -11.99
CA TYR A 160 -14.47 -6.26 -11.51
C TYR A 160 -14.67 -5.91 -10.03
N VAL A 161 -13.71 -6.24 -9.16
CA VAL A 161 -13.75 -5.91 -7.72
C VAL A 161 -13.84 -4.39 -7.51
N MET A 162 -12.98 -3.61 -8.16
CA MET A 162 -12.98 -2.14 -8.07
C MET A 162 -14.32 -1.53 -8.52
N SER A 163 -14.96 -2.08 -9.55
CA SER A 163 -16.27 -1.60 -10.00
C SER A 163 -17.40 -1.80 -8.98
N ARG A 164 -17.19 -2.68 -7.99
CA ARG A 164 -18.15 -2.98 -6.90
C ARG A 164 -17.89 -2.15 -5.65
N ILE A 165 -16.71 -1.55 -5.53
CA ILE A 165 -16.33 -0.72 -4.39
C ILE A 165 -16.68 0.73 -4.73
N PRO A 166 -17.63 1.38 -4.00
CA PRO A 166 -18.11 2.71 -4.35
C PRO A 166 -17.03 3.78 -4.42
N PHE A 167 -16.04 3.75 -3.51
CA PHE A 167 -14.94 4.72 -3.47
C PHE A 167 -13.86 4.47 -4.54
N ASP A 168 -13.84 3.29 -5.17
CA ASP A 168 -12.92 2.97 -6.28
C ASP A 168 -13.53 3.23 -7.66
N ARG A 169 -14.82 3.55 -7.73
CA ARG A 169 -15.55 3.70 -9.01
C ARG A 169 -14.95 4.77 -9.91
N ASP A 170 -14.55 5.90 -9.31
CA ASP A 170 -13.99 7.06 -10.02
C ASP A 170 -12.44 7.08 -9.94
N ALA A 171 -11.83 6.01 -9.45
CA ALA A 171 -10.40 5.92 -9.28
C ALA A 171 -9.67 5.87 -10.64
N VAL A 172 -8.61 6.63 -10.76
CA VAL A 172 -7.72 6.62 -11.93
C VAL A 172 -6.55 5.69 -11.64
N THR A 173 -6.69 4.44 -12.03
CA THR A 173 -5.66 3.41 -11.81
C THR A 173 -4.34 3.75 -12.50
N LEU A 174 -3.24 3.20 -11.96
CA LEU A 174 -1.92 3.25 -12.57
C LEU A 174 -1.52 1.85 -13.00
N THR A 175 -0.85 1.75 -14.14
CA THR A 175 -0.13 0.54 -14.53
C THR A 175 1.23 0.47 -13.84
N ALA A 176 1.81 -0.71 -13.71
CA ALA A 176 3.14 -0.85 -13.13
C ALA A 176 4.23 -0.03 -13.87
N PRO A 177 4.26 0.06 -15.22
CA PRO A 177 5.19 0.96 -15.93
C PRO A 177 4.97 2.45 -15.64
N GLU A 178 3.71 2.89 -15.48
CA GLU A 178 3.42 4.28 -15.09
C GLU A 178 3.94 4.57 -13.69
N THR A 179 3.74 3.64 -12.75
CA THR A 179 4.26 3.74 -11.38
C THR A 179 5.80 3.77 -11.37
N GLN A 180 6.46 2.89 -12.11
CA GLN A 180 7.92 2.91 -12.26
C GLN A 180 8.40 4.28 -12.79
N ARG A 181 7.77 4.79 -13.85
CA ARG A 181 8.10 6.10 -14.43
C ARG A 181 7.91 7.22 -13.41
N LEU A 182 6.79 7.21 -12.69
CA LEU A 182 6.49 8.21 -11.65
C LEU A 182 7.59 8.22 -10.57
N LEU A 183 7.95 7.05 -10.03
CA LEU A 183 9.00 6.97 -9.01
C LEU A 183 10.37 7.39 -9.56
N SER A 184 10.74 6.94 -10.76
CA SER A 184 12.02 7.30 -11.40
C SER A 184 12.12 8.80 -11.69
N THR A 185 11.03 9.43 -12.15
CA THR A 185 11.00 10.87 -12.39
C THR A 185 11.17 11.67 -11.09
N CYS A 186 10.71 11.12 -9.97
CA CYS A 186 10.91 11.71 -8.63
C CYS A 186 12.25 11.32 -7.97
N GLY A 187 13.18 10.69 -8.72
CA GLY A 187 14.54 10.42 -8.29
C GLY A 187 14.75 9.06 -7.61
N PHE A 188 13.75 8.16 -7.59
CA PHE A 188 13.95 6.81 -7.07
C PHE A 188 14.61 5.89 -8.09
N GLU A 189 15.54 5.05 -7.63
CA GLU A 189 16.05 3.90 -8.37
C GLU A 189 15.08 2.74 -8.21
N ILE A 190 14.60 2.15 -9.31
CA ILE A 190 13.67 1.02 -9.27
C ILE A 190 14.44 -0.26 -8.95
N VAL A 191 14.15 -0.85 -7.80
CA VAL A 191 14.78 -2.10 -7.32
C VAL A 191 14.06 -3.31 -7.87
N GLY A 192 12.73 -3.27 -7.98
CA GLY A 192 11.97 -4.39 -8.49
C GLY A 192 10.50 -4.08 -8.69
N THR A 193 9.84 -4.93 -9.50
CA THR A 193 8.40 -4.91 -9.71
C THR A 193 7.87 -6.32 -9.71
N ASN A 194 6.84 -6.57 -8.90
CA ASN A 194 6.25 -7.89 -8.73
C ASN A 194 4.72 -7.79 -8.76
N PHE A 195 4.09 -8.82 -9.33
CA PHE A 195 2.64 -8.97 -9.41
C PHE A 195 2.21 -10.15 -8.54
N LEU A 196 1.21 -9.94 -7.69
CA LEU A 196 0.76 -10.92 -6.71
C LEU A 196 -0.75 -11.14 -6.76
N PHE A 197 -1.18 -12.21 -6.08
CA PHE A 197 -2.58 -12.61 -5.98
C PHE A 197 -3.17 -12.98 -7.34
N VAL A 198 -2.54 -13.95 -7.99
CA VAL A 198 -2.97 -14.47 -9.31
C VAL A 198 -4.19 -15.37 -9.15
N PHE A 199 -4.20 -16.25 -8.12
CA PHE A 199 -5.22 -17.27 -7.94
C PHE A 199 -6.16 -16.92 -6.79
N PRO A 200 -7.50 -16.83 -7.04
CA PRO A 200 -8.50 -16.70 -6.00
C PRO A 200 -8.56 -17.99 -5.15
N ARG A 201 -9.27 -17.95 -4.03
CA ARG A 201 -9.36 -19.06 -3.07
C ARG A 201 -9.79 -20.39 -3.71
N LEU A 202 -10.65 -20.34 -4.73
CA LEU A 202 -11.08 -21.53 -5.46
C LEU A 202 -9.90 -22.32 -6.07
N PHE A 203 -8.79 -21.64 -6.35
CA PHE A 203 -7.58 -22.22 -6.93
C PHE A 203 -6.37 -22.12 -5.97
N ASP A 204 -6.60 -22.21 -4.66
CA ASP A 204 -5.56 -22.04 -3.63
C ASP A 204 -4.37 -23.01 -3.79
N TRP A 205 -4.61 -24.22 -4.30
CA TRP A 205 -3.58 -25.20 -4.58
C TRP A 205 -2.56 -24.74 -5.65
N LEU A 206 -2.94 -23.81 -6.54
CA LEU A 206 -2.04 -23.19 -7.54
C LEU A 206 -1.17 -22.07 -6.94
N ARG A 207 -1.48 -21.55 -5.76
CA ARG A 207 -0.72 -20.44 -5.15
C ARG A 207 0.74 -20.77 -4.91
N ARG A 208 1.08 -22.05 -4.82
CA ARG A 208 2.47 -22.52 -4.69
C ARG A 208 3.35 -22.09 -5.86
N ILE A 209 2.77 -21.86 -7.05
CA ILE A 209 3.52 -21.42 -8.23
C ILE A 209 3.53 -19.91 -8.42
N GLU A 210 2.72 -19.14 -7.68
CA GLU A 210 2.66 -17.67 -7.79
C GLU A 210 4.04 -16.98 -7.65
N PRO A 211 4.95 -17.38 -6.75
CA PRO A 211 6.26 -16.75 -6.64
C PRO A 211 7.06 -16.77 -7.96
N PHE A 212 6.92 -17.84 -8.73
CA PHE A 212 7.59 -17.98 -10.05
C PHE A 212 6.94 -17.11 -11.13
N MET A 213 5.68 -16.72 -10.90
CA MET A 213 4.91 -15.89 -11.83
C MET A 213 4.94 -14.39 -11.47
N SER A 214 5.61 -14.03 -10.40
CA SER A 214 5.59 -12.67 -9.84
C SER A 214 6.09 -11.57 -10.80
N ARG A 215 6.81 -11.92 -11.84
CA ARG A 215 7.25 -10.98 -12.89
C ARG A 215 6.26 -10.85 -14.04
N LEU A 216 5.25 -11.72 -14.10
CA LEU A 216 4.20 -11.66 -15.12
C LEU A 216 3.07 -10.75 -14.64
N PRO A 217 2.50 -9.89 -15.50
CA PRO A 217 1.48 -8.92 -15.10
C PRO A 217 0.08 -9.54 -14.93
N LEU A 218 0.01 -10.71 -14.28
CA LEU A 218 -1.21 -11.50 -14.09
C LEU A 218 -1.86 -11.29 -12.73
N GLY A 219 -1.10 -10.86 -11.73
CA GLY A 219 -1.60 -10.67 -10.35
C GLY A 219 -2.64 -9.58 -10.24
N ALA A 220 -3.50 -9.69 -9.24
CA ALA A 220 -4.54 -8.70 -8.92
C ALA A 220 -3.94 -7.36 -8.46
N GLN A 221 -2.78 -7.41 -7.81
CA GLN A 221 -2.04 -6.24 -7.35
C GLN A 221 -0.58 -6.34 -7.80
N TYR A 222 0.10 -5.20 -7.78
CA TYR A 222 1.53 -5.15 -8.02
C TYR A 222 2.25 -4.27 -6.98
N LEU A 223 3.50 -4.62 -6.74
CA LEU A 223 4.47 -3.84 -5.98
C LEU A 223 5.46 -3.19 -6.95
N VAL A 224 5.74 -1.91 -6.78
CA VAL A 224 6.96 -1.27 -7.28
C VAL A 224 7.80 -0.87 -6.06
N LEU A 225 9.00 -1.42 -5.96
CA LEU A 225 9.95 -1.11 -4.91
C LEU A 225 11.02 -0.16 -5.46
N GLY A 226 11.09 1.04 -4.91
CA GLY A 226 12.07 2.07 -5.28
C GLY A 226 13.02 2.36 -4.12
N ARG A 227 14.28 2.64 -4.41
CA ARG A 227 15.31 3.10 -3.46
C ARG A 227 15.55 4.58 -3.64
N LYS A 228 15.53 5.33 -2.54
CA LYS A 228 15.99 6.72 -2.53
C LYS A 228 17.52 6.73 -2.60
N PRO A 229 18.15 7.49 -3.53
CA PRO A 229 19.60 7.64 -3.57
C PRO A 229 20.17 8.27 -2.30
#